data_52095889382f66d1572382f6617f6a77
#
_entry.id   52095889382f66d1572382f6617f6a77
#
_cell.length_a   1.000
_cell.length_b   1.000
_cell.length_c   1.000
_cell.angle_alpha   90.00
_cell.angle_beta   90.00
_cell.angle_gamma   90.00
#
_symmetry.space_group_name_H-M   'P 1'
#
loop_
_entity.id
_entity.type
_entity.pdbx_description
1 polymer ?
#
loop_
_entity_poly.entity_id
_entity_poly.type
_entity_poly.pdbx_seq_one_letter_code
_entity_poly.pdbx_strand_id
1 'polypeptide(L)'
;MLGVLASSERKAQLWFAPAGFNRGGLSEGAAGIPVSSVTEKLTSKQRDLLYEANINPIASFPSTGIVVFGQKTLQESQSALDRINVRRLVIYLKKEISRISTNILFEQNVQTTWNRFTGLVEPFLANVKSNFGISDYKLILDESTTT
;
A
#
# COMPACT_ATOMS: atom_id res chain seq x y z
N MET A 1 -10.76 -4.59 9.36
CA MET A 1 -9.63 -3.96 8.63
C MET A 1 -9.06 -4.85 7.53
N LEU A 2 -8.66 -6.11 7.78
CA LEU A 2 -8.10 -7.02 6.76
C LEU A 2 -8.99 -7.17 5.52
N GLY A 3 -10.30 -7.34 5.69
CA GLY A 3 -11.24 -7.43 4.57
C GLY A 3 -11.30 -6.16 3.71
N VAL A 4 -11.14 -4.98 4.32
CA VAL A 4 -11.06 -3.71 3.57
C VAL A 4 -9.76 -3.64 2.75
N LEU A 5 -8.63 -4.10 3.31
CA LEU A 5 -7.38 -4.20 2.57
C LEU A 5 -7.50 -5.11 1.34
N ALA A 6 -8.06 -6.30 1.53
CA ALA A 6 -8.29 -7.26 0.44
C ALA A 6 -9.28 -6.75 -0.60
N SER A 7 -10.37 -6.10 -0.16
CA SER A 7 -11.36 -5.49 -1.05
C SER A 7 -10.77 -4.33 -1.84
N SER A 8 -9.96 -3.48 -1.22
CA SER A 8 -9.28 -2.38 -1.88
C SER A 8 -8.32 -2.88 -2.97
N GLU A 9 -7.56 -3.93 -2.68
CA GLU A 9 -6.65 -4.56 -3.64
C GLU A 9 -7.37 -5.18 -4.83
N ARG A 10 -8.52 -5.81 -4.60
CA ARG A 10 -9.35 -6.41 -5.66
C ARG A 10 -10.04 -5.37 -6.54
N LYS A 11 -10.48 -4.23 -5.96
CA LYS A 11 -11.18 -3.16 -6.68
C LYS A 11 -10.26 -2.19 -7.41
N ALA A 12 -9.02 -2.06 -6.94
CA ALA A 12 -8.04 -1.12 -7.43
C ALA A 12 -6.64 -1.75 -7.39
N GLN A 13 -5.63 -1.02 -6.97
CA GLN A 13 -4.27 -1.53 -6.79
C GLN A 13 -3.91 -1.60 -5.31
N LEU A 14 -2.95 -2.44 -4.97
CA LEU A 14 -2.48 -2.67 -3.60
C LEU A 14 -2.03 -1.37 -2.90
N TRP A 15 -1.52 -0.42 -3.64
CA TRP A 15 -1.01 0.86 -3.14
C TRP A 15 -2.05 1.98 -3.07
N PHE A 16 -3.30 1.71 -3.36
CA PHE A 16 -4.36 2.67 -3.10
C PHE A 16 -4.77 2.67 -1.63
N ALA A 17 -5.16 3.85 -1.12
CA ALA A 17 -5.57 4.00 0.26
C ALA A 17 -6.78 3.10 0.61
N PRO A 18 -6.67 2.16 1.57
CA PRO A 18 -7.76 1.29 1.99
C PRO A 18 -8.64 1.99 3.03
N ALA A 19 -9.07 3.19 2.75
CA ALA A 19 -9.85 4.05 3.65
C ALA A 19 -10.73 5.00 2.85
N GLY A 20 -11.63 5.69 3.55
CA GLY A 20 -12.55 6.67 2.98
C GLY A 20 -13.74 6.04 2.27
N PHE A 21 -14.53 6.91 1.64
CA PHE A 21 -15.86 6.54 1.12
C PHE A 21 -15.81 5.55 -0.05
N ASN A 22 -14.80 5.62 -0.88
CA ASN A 22 -14.73 4.79 -2.10
C ASN A 22 -14.21 3.37 -1.83
N ARG A 23 -13.30 3.18 -0.88
CA ARG A 23 -12.61 1.90 -0.64
C ARG A 23 -12.65 1.40 0.80
N GLY A 24 -13.03 2.27 1.76
CA GLY A 24 -13.07 1.94 3.18
C GLY A 24 -14.42 1.44 3.69
N GLY A 25 -15.42 1.26 2.81
CA GLY A 25 -16.78 0.85 3.20
C GLY A 25 -16.83 -0.53 3.83
N LEU A 26 -17.62 -0.65 4.90
CA LEU A 26 -17.84 -1.89 5.65
C LEU A 26 -19.30 -2.37 5.58
N SER A 27 -20.25 -1.47 5.33
CA SER A 27 -21.69 -1.78 5.38
C SER A 27 -22.14 -2.72 4.27
N GLU A 28 -21.52 -2.69 3.11
CA GLU A 28 -21.88 -3.48 1.93
C GLU A 28 -21.24 -4.88 1.89
N GLY A 29 -20.69 -5.35 3.01
CA GLY A 29 -20.01 -6.63 3.03
C GLY A 29 -18.69 -6.64 2.24
N ALA A 30 -18.14 -5.48 1.91
CA ALA A 30 -16.85 -5.34 1.20
C ALA A 30 -15.69 -6.04 1.92
N ALA A 31 -15.81 -6.18 3.23
CA ALA A 31 -14.88 -6.90 4.10
C ALA A 31 -15.18 -8.41 4.23
N GLY A 32 -16.12 -8.95 3.45
CA GLY A 32 -16.59 -10.34 3.56
C GLY A 32 -17.68 -10.55 4.61
N ILE A 33 -17.77 -9.67 5.61
CA ILE A 33 -18.78 -9.69 6.66
C ILE A 33 -19.41 -8.30 6.71
N PRO A 34 -20.74 -8.15 6.52
CA PRO A 34 -21.42 -6.87 6.63
C PRO A 34 -21.37 -6.36 8.08
N VAL A 35 -20.97 -5.11 8.25
CA VAL A 35 -21.00 -4.43 9.55
C VAL A 35 -22.28 -3.61 9.64
N SER A 36 -23.14 -3.94 10.60
CA SER A 36 -24.47 -3.31 10.76
C SER A 36 -24.43 -2.06 11.62
N SER A 37 -23.53 -2.00 12.60
CA SER A 37 -23.46 -0.87 13.52
C SER A 37 -22.04 -0.67 14.06
N VAL A 38 -21.80 0.53 14.59
CA VAL A 38 -20.63 0.86 15.41
C VAL A 38 -21.07 0.98 16.86
N THR A 39 -20.18 0.66 17.79
CA THR A 39 -20.45 0.74 19.22
C THR A 39 -20.74 2.19 19.64
N GLU A 40 -20.00 3.14 19.10
CA GLU A 40 -20.14 4.56 19.37
C GLU A 40 -20.08 5.39 18.08
N LYS A 41 -20.98 6.37 17.94
CA LYS A 41 -20.97 7.31 16.82
C LYS A 41 -20.00 8.44 17.12
N LEU A 42 -18.86 8.41 16.47
CA LEU A 42 -17.80 9.40 16.63
C LEU A 42 -18.15 10.73 15.97
N THR A 43 -18.01 11.82 16.70
CA THR A 43 -18.05 13.18 16.17
C THR A 43 -16.76 13.49 15.37
N SER A 44 -16.76 14.58 14.59
CA SER A 44 -15.56 14.99 13.86
C SER A 44 -14.36 15.20 14.79
N LYS A 45 -14.57 15.95 15.88
CA LYS A 45 -13.52 16.23 16.86
C LYS A 45 -12.95 14.95 17.51
N GLN A 46 -13.78 13.98 17.81
CA GLN A 46 -13.31 12.69 18.36
C GLN A 46 -12.50 11.90 17.33
N ARG A 47 -12.90 11.90 16.05
CA ARG A 47 -12.12 11.27 14.99
C ARG A 47 -10.75 11.92 14.81
N ASP A 48 -10.67 13.25 14.91
CA ASP A 48 -9.40 13.99 14.81
C ASP A 48 -8.46 13.62 15.96
N LEU A 49 -8.97 13.58 17.20
CA LEU A 49 -8.19 13.14 18.36
C LEU A 49 -7.66 11.70 18.22
N LEU A 50 -8.49 10.79 17.76
CA LEU A 50 -8.05 9.41 17.50
C LEU A 50 -6.97 9.36 16.41
N TYR A 51 -7.14 10.15 15.37
CA TYR A 51 -6.20 10.20 14.26
C TYR A 51 -4.85 10.80 14.67
N GLU A 52 -4.84 11.80 15.55
CA GLU A 52 -3.60 12.34 16.17
C GLU A 52 -2.89 11.28 17.01
N ALA A 53 -3.63 10.43 17.70
CA ALA A 53 -3.11 9.29 18.46
C ALA A 53 -2.72 8.08 17.62
N ASN A 54 -2.61 8.22 16.29
CA ASN A 54 -2.33 7.13 15.32
C ASN A 54 -3.35 5.98 15.32
N ILE A 55 -4.57 6.25 15.73
CA ILE A 55 -5.70 5.31 15.68
C ILE A 55 -6.52 5.60 14.43
N ASN A 56 -6.73 4.59 13.59
CA ASN A 56 -7.56 4.70 12.41
C ASN A 56 -9.03 4.49 12.80
N PRO A 57 -9.87 5.54 12.84
CA PRO A 57 -11.24 5.41 13.29
C PRO A 57 -12.09 4.63 12.27
N ILE A 58 -13.02 3.84 12.78
CA ILE A 58 -14.15 3.29 12.03
C ILE A 58 -15.35 4.13 12.41
N ALA A 59 -15.91 4.85 11.44
CA ALA A 59 -16.95 5.83 11.69
C ALA A 59 -18.20 5.57 10.82
N SER A 60 -19.37 5.90 11.37
CA SER A 60 -20.64 5.86 10.66
C SER A 60 -20.98 7.23 10.10
N PHE A 61 -21.30 7.27 8.81
CA PHE A 61 -21.73 8.47 8.11
C PHE A 61 -23.15 8.28 7.57
N PRO A 62 -24.04 9.30 7.68
CA PRO A 62 -25.44 9.16 7.31
C PRO A 62 -25.70 8.71 5.87
N SER A 63 -24.88 9.16 4.92
CA SER A 63 -25.06 8.90 3.49
C SER A 63 -24.27 7.70 2.96
N THR A 64 -23.23 7.26 3.68
CA THR A 64 -22.27 6.28 3.16
C THR A 64 -22.17 5.03 4.04
N GLY A 65 -22.76 5.07 5.23
CA GLY A 65 -22.71 3.99 6.18
C GLY A 65 -21.38 3.96 6.96
N ILE A 66 -20.95 2.77 7.33
CA ILE A 66 -19.76 2.56 8.16
C ILE A 66 -18.52 2.41 7.29
N VAL A 67 -17.51 3.23 7.55
CA VAL A 67 -16.27 3.24 6.79
C VAL A 67 -15.04 3.29 7.70
N VAL A 68 -13.93 2.72 7.22
CA VAL A 68 -12.60 2.95 7.77
C VAL A 68 -12.15 4.35 7.34
N PHE A 69 -11.89 5.24 8.29
CA PHE A 69 -11.62 6.66 8.02
C PHE A 69 -10.22 7.09 8.46
N GLY A 70 -9.24 6.24 8.23
CA GLY A 70 -7.83 6.50 8.48
C GLY A 70 -6.94 5.41 7.91
N GLN A 71 -5.69 5.77 7.62
CA GLN A 71 -4.70 4.85 7.07
C GLN A 71 -3.28 5.10 7.62
N LYS A 72 -3.18 5.56 8.85
CA LYS A 72 -1.89 5.71 9.55
C LYS A 72 -1.34 4.35 10.00
N THR A 73 -0.02 4.25 10.01
CA THR A 73 0.70 3.18 10.73
C THR A 73 1.02 3.63 12.15
N LEU A 74 1.64 2.77 12.95
CA LEU A 74 2.12 3.13 14.30
C LEU A 74 3.45 3.91 14.28
N GLN A 75 3.93 4.31 13.11
CA GLN A 75 5.14 5.11 13.01
C GLN A 75 4.89 6.54 13.50
N GLU A 76 5.64 6.96 14.53
CA GLU A 76 5.51 8.28 15.14
C GLU A 76 6.20 9.38 14.32
N SER A 77 7.35 9.05 13.71
CA SER A 77 8.08 10.00 12.87
C SER A 77 7.34 10.25 11.55
N GLN A 78 7.15 11.52 11.20
CA GLN A 78 6.55 11.90 9.94
C GLN A 78 7.45 11.50 8.77
N SER A 79 6.95 10.62 7.92
CA SER A 79 7.58 10.24 6.65
C SER A 79 6.52 9.72 5.68
N ALA A 80 6.89 9.55 4.42
CA ALA A 80 5.99 8.91 3.45
C ALA A 80 5.60 7.48 3.86
N LEU A 81 6.41 6.81 4.69
CA LEU A 81 6.18 5.45 5.17
C LEU A 81 5.25 5.38 6.41
N ASP A 82 4.77 6.50 6.93
CA ASP A 82 3.79 6.53 8.01
C ASP A 82 2.36 6.17 7.56
N ARG A 83 2.15 6.02 6.24
CA ARG A 83 0.87 5.66 5.62
C ARG A 83 0.82 4.20 5.21
N ILE A 84 -0.34 3.56 5.42
CA ILE A 84 -0.54 2.13 5.10
C ILE A 84 -0.36 1.86 3.60
N ASN A 85 -0.89 2.70 2.72
CA ASN A 85 -0.78 2.53 1.28
C ASN A 85 0.67 2.55 0.79
N VAL A 86 1.47 3.50 1.25
CA VAL A 86 2.89 3.60 0.87
C VAL A 86 3.69 2.42 1.45
N ARG A 87 3.41 2.04 2.69
CA ARG A 87 4.05 0.88 3.33
C ARG A 87 3.77 -0.41 2.56
N ARG A 88 2.54 -0.61 2.13
CA ARG A 88 2.14 -1.77 1.31
C ARG A 88 2.85 -1.77 -0.05
N LEU A 89 2.93 -0.60 -0.69
CA LEU A 89 3.66 -0.46 -1.96
C LEU A 89 5.13 -0.88 -1.80
N VAL A 90 5.83 -0.35 -0.79
CA VAL A 90 7.25 -0.68 -0.57
C VAL A 90 7.45 -2.17 -0.28
N ILE A 91 6.58 -2.78 0.51
CA ILE A 91 6.62 -4.22 0.78
C ILE A 91 6.42 -5.02 -0.51
N TYR A 92 5.47 -4.62 -1.35
CA TYR A 92 5.21 -5.25 -2.63
C TYR A 92 6.40 -5.13 -3.59
N LEU A 93 6.96 -3.93 -3.75
CA LEU A 93 8.14 -3.70 -4.56
C LEU A 93 9.32 -4.57 -4.12
N LYS A 94 9.61 -4.59 -2.82
CA LYS A 94 10.67 -5.43 -2.25
C LYS A 94 10.47 -6.91 -2.56
N LYS A 95 9.25 -7.41 -2.37
CA LYS A 95 8.92 -8.82 -2.61
C LYS A 95 9.09 -9.19 -4.08
N GLU A 96 8.58 -8.38 -5.00
CA GLU A 96 8.65 -8.68 -6.44
C GLU A 96 10.07 -8.54 -6.99
N ILE A 97 10.82 -7.51 -6.60
CA ILE A 97 12.22 -7.37 -6.98
C ILE A 97 13.05 -8.53 -6.42
N SER A 98 12.82 -8.93 -5.17
CA SER A 98 13.48 -10.10 -4.58
C SER A 98 13.18 -11.39 -5.36
N ARG A 99 11.92 -11.58 -5.77
CA ARG A 99 11.51 -12.72 -6.61
C ARG A 99 12.22 -12.73 -7.98
N ILE A 100 12.34 -11.54 -8.60
CA ILE A 100 13.08 -11.40 -9.86
C ILE A 100 14.57 -11.70 -9.64
N SER A 101 15.13 -11.21 -8.54
CA SER A 101 16.54 -11.44 -8.19
C SER A 101 16.87 -12.91 -8.00
N THR A 102 15.93 -13.73 -7.55
CA THR A 102 16.12 -15.17 -7.37
C THR A 102 16.49 -15.87 -8.70
N ASN A 103 16.03 -15.35 -9.84
CA ASN A 103 16.32 -15.91 -11.15
C ASN A 103 17.76 -15.68 -11.65
N ILE A 104 18.48 -14.78 -10.99
CA ILE A 104 19.89 -14.46 -11.30
C ILE A 104 20.85 -14.83 -10.18
N LEU A 105 20.31 -15.50 -9.13
CA LEU A 105 21.13 -16.00 -8.03
C LEU A 105 22.14 -17.02 -8.57
N PHE A 106 23.39 -16.91 -8.16
CA PHE A 106 24.52 -17.73 -8.63
C PHE A 106 24.97 -17.51 -10.08
N GLU A 107 24.41 -16.53 -10.78
CA GLU A 107 24.94 -16.10 -12.08
C GLU A 107 26.22 -15.29 -11.89
N GLN A 108 27.06 -15.26 -12.92
CA GLN A 108 28.29 -14.49 -12.91
C GLN A 108 27.99 -12.99 -12.87
N ASN A 109 28.83 -12.24 -12.14
CA ASN A 109 28.72 -10.78 -12.02
C ASN A 109 29.31 -10.11 -13.29
N VAL A 110 28.55 -10.13 -14.36
CA VAL A 110 28.92 -9.59 -15.67
C VAL A 110 27.80 -8.71 -16.23
N GLN A 111 28.15 -7.82 -17.16
CA GLN A 111 27.22 -6.88 -17.79
C GLN A 111 25.98 -7.56 -18.39
N THR A 112 26.11 -8.74 -18.92
CA THR A 112 24.97 -9.51 -19.48
C THR A 112 23.94 -9.86 -18.41
N THR A 113 24.39 -10.26 -17.21
CA THR A 113 23.52 -10.54 -16.06
C THR A 113 22.83 -9.27 -15.57
N TRP A 114 23.54 -8.16 -15.54
CA TRP A 114 22.96 -6.86 -15.16
C TRP A 114 21.88 -6.40 -16.15
N ASN A 115 22.17 -6.52 -17.45
CA ASN A 115 21.20 -6.19 -18.50
C ASN A 115 19.95 -7.07 -18.41
N ARG A 116 20.10 -8.37 -18.10
CA ARG A 116 18.98 -9.29 -17.89
C ARG A 116 18.14 -8.88 -16.70
N PHE A 117 18.76 -8.53 -15.57
CA PHE A 117 18.04 -8.04 -14.38
C PHE A 117 17.28 -6.74 -14.68
N THR A 118 17.97 -5.77 -15.25
CA THR A 118 17.38 -4.49 -15.64
C THR A 118 16.19 -4.70 -16.58
N GLY A 119 16.34 -5.55 -17.59
CA GLY A 119 15.26 -5.89 -18.54
C GLY A 119 14.04 -6.56 -17.92
N LEU A 120 14.16 -7.14 -16.71
CA LEU A 120 13.04 -7.70 -15.96
C LEU A 120 12.43 -6.69 -14.98
N VAL A 121 13.25 -5.86 -14.34
CA VAL A 121 12.81 -4.93 -13.28
C VAL A 121 12.22 -3.64 -13.88
N GLU A 122 12.79 -3.10 -14.94
CA GLU A 122 12.29 -1.86 -15.56
C GLU A 122 10.83 -1.93 -16.02
N PRO A 123 10.38 -2.98 -16.77
CA PRO A 123 8.98 -3.08 -17.15
C PRO A 123 8.04 -3.20 -15.95
N PHE A 124 8.48 -3.88 -14.89
CA PHE A 124 7.73 -3.98 -13.65
C PHE A 124 7.57 -2.61 -12.98
N LEU A 125 8.65 -1.85 -12.81
CA LEU A 125 8.60 -0.51 -12.23
C LEU A 125 7.80 0.48 -13.10
N ALA A 126 7.94 0.39 -14.42
CA ALA A 126 7.15 1.17 -15.38
C ALA A 126 5.64 0.89 -15.25
N ASN A 127 5.27 -0.37 -15.04
CA ASN A 127 3.87 -0.76 -14.79
C ASN A 127 3.35 -0.17 -13.47
N VAL A 128 4.15 -0.22 -12.40
CA VAL A 128 3.77 0.39 -11.11
C VAL A 128 3.63 1.91 -11.24
N LYS A 129 4.50 2.56 -12.02
CA LYS A 129 4.42 4.00 -12.32
C LYS A 129 3.17 4.35 -13.12
N SER A 130 2.86 3.61 -14.18
CA SER A 130 1.66 3.84 -15.02
C SER A 130 0.35 3.62 -14.25
N ASN A 131 0.37 2.79 -13.20
CA ASN A 131 -0.76 2.56 -12.30
C ASN A 131 -0.71 3.45 -11.04
N PHE A 132 -0.04 4.58 -11.09
CA PHE A 132 0.02 5.60 -10.03
C PHE A 132 0.60 5.11 -8.69
N GLY A 133 1.44 4.09 -8.71
CA GLY A 133 2.12 3.60 -7.50
C GLY A 133 3.29 4.50 -7.08
N ILE A 134 4.08 4.93 -8.06
CA ILE A 134 5.23 5.80 -7.89
C ILE A 134 5.20 6.92 -8.93
N SER A 135 5.71 8.09 -8.57
CA SER A 135 5.80 9.24 -9.49
C SER A 135 6.99 9.09 -10.43
N ASP A 136 8.12 8.61 -9.89
CA ASP A 136 9.33 8.34 -10.64
C ASP A 136 10.18 7.27 -9.96
N TYR A 137 11.12 6.69 -10.71
CA TYR A 137 12.08 5.72 -10.19
C TYR A 137 13.41 5.84 -10.96
N LYS A 138 14.47 5.42 -10.30
CA LYS A 138 15.79 5.27 -10.91
C LYS A 138 16.36 3.91 -10.51
N LEU A 139 16.65 3.09 -11.51
CA LEU A 139 17.37 1.83 -11.31
C LEU A 139 18.88 2.08 -11.59
N ILE A 140 19.70 1.84 -10.59
CA ILE A 140 21.15 1.96 -10.70
C ILE A 140 21.73 0.57 -10.47
N LEU A 141 22.44 0.08 -11.47
CA LEU A 141 23.15 -1.18 -11.42
C LEU A 141 24.44 -1.00 -12.22
N ASP A 142 25.53 -0.75 -11.53
CA ASP A 142 26.83 -0.45 -12.07
C ASP A 142 27.95 -1.04 -11.18
N GLU A 143 29.19 -0.88 -11.57
CA GLU A 143 30.35 -1.38 -10.84
C GLU A 143 30.47 -0.80 -9.43
N SER A 144 29.86 0.36 -9.15
CA SER A 144 29.87 0.98 -7.82
C SER A 144 28.86 0.34 -6.85
N THR A 145 27.84 -0.32 -7.38
CA THR A 145 26.75 -0.94 -6.62
C THR A 145 26.82 -2.47 -6.57
N THR A 146 27.70 -3.06 -7.38
CA THR A 146 27.92 -4.52 -7.47
C THR A 146 29.36 -4.86 -7.12
N THR A 147 29.57 -5.63 -6.08
CA THR A 147 30.88 -6.16 -5.65
C THR A 147 30.98 -7.64 -5.95
#